data_811ce6754cf61f4bc97264daf28c7ee8
#
_entry.id   811ce6754cf61f4bc97264daf28c7ee8
#
_cell.length_a   1.000
_cell.length_b   1.000
_cell.length_c   1.000
_cell.angle_alpha   90.00
_cell.angle_beta   90.00
_cell.angle_gamma   90.00
#
_symmetry.space_group_name_H-M   'P 1'
#
loop_
_entity.id
_entity.type
_entity.pdbx_description
1 polymer ?
#
loop_
_entity_poly.entity_id
_entity_poly.type
_entity_poly.pdbx_seq_one_letter_code
_entity_poly.pdbx_strand_id
1 'polypeptide(L)'
;MTGGWVNSGPNGDVRTSWGIRGGQYRDELPEGGRTETFGTSPYRLDRADPPVAVVTDDGTASAAEATAISFRGRPHTRSFGSPTAGVPSGNITFPLSDGAQLVITSVAEADRTGHRYNPDSPLAPDQPTRPGRAEAAARTWLQQQPGCVPEG
;
A
#
# COMPACT_ATOMS: atom_id res chain seq x y z
N MET A 1 9.62 -1.40 -0.25
CA MET A 1 8.15 -1.37 -0.05
C MET A 1 7.81 -2.60 0.76
N THR A 2 7.01 -2.47 1.82
CA THR A 2 6.62 -3.58 2.69
C THR A 2 5.20 -3.37 3.18
N GLY A 3 4.47 -4.44 3.38
CA GLY A 3 3.12 -4.44 3.93
C GLY A 3 2.81 -5.81 4.55
N GLY A 4 1.58 -6.02 4.89
CA GLY A 4 1.10 -7.28 5.43
C GLY A 4 -0.33 -7.57 5.00
N TRP A 5 -0.70 -8.82 5.11
CA TRP A 5 -2.02 -9.34 4.84
C TRP A 5 -2.53 -10.03 6.09
N VAL A 6 -3.77 -9.81 6.40
CA VAL A 6 -4.41 -10.49 7.53
C VAL A 6 -5.58 -11.28 7.01
N ASN A 7 -5.47 -12.59 7.11
CA ASN A 7 -6.55 -13.52 6.77
C ASN A 7 -7.23 -13.96 8.08
N SER A 8 -8.50 -13.63 8.22
CA SER A 8 -9.29 -14.01 9.40
C SER A 8 -9.98 -15.34 9.17
N GLY A 9 -9.63 -16.33 9.96
CA GLY A 9 -10.21 -17.68 9.90
C GLY A 9 -10.79 -18.12 11.23
N PRO A 10 -11.47 -19.29 11.27
CA PRO A 10 -12.08 -19.83 12.49
C PRO A 10 -11.07 -20.13 13.60
N ASN A 11 -9.80 -20.28 13.26
CA ASN A 11 -8.69 -20.51 14.19
C ASN A 11 -7.91 -19.25 14.56
N GLY A 12 -8.45 -18.07 14.25
CA GLY A 12 -7.83 -16.77 14.50
C GLY A 12 -7.23 -16.13 13.24
N ASP A 13 -6.63 -14.97 13.43
CA ASP A 13 -6.00 -14.21 12.34
C ASP A 13 -4.64 -14.81 11.98
N VAL A 14 -4.46 -15.15 10.73
CA VAL A 14 -3.15 -15.47 10.15
C VAL A 14 -2.58 -14.20 9.51
N ARG A 15 -1.43 -13.77 10.00
CA ARG A 15 -0.71 -12.60 9.46
C ARG A 15 0.42 -13.09 8.57
N THR A 16 0.51 -12.51 7.39
CA THR A 16 1.61 -12.72 6.46
C THR A 16 2.24 -11.37 6.15
N SER A 17 3.55 -11.35 5.93
CA SER A 17 4.24 -10.16 5.45
C SER A 17 4.56 -10.27 3.98
N TRP A 18 4.64 -9.14 3.30
CA TRP A 18 5.17 -9.06 1.96
C TRP A 18 6.15 -7.90 1.82
N GLY A 19 7.07 -8.01 0.90
CA GLY A 19 8.04 -6.95 0.65
C GLY A 19 8.65 -7.00 -0.73
N ILE A 20 9.09 -5.83 -1.20
CA ILE A 20 9.88 -5.69 -2.42
C ILE A 20 11.25 -5.12 -2.04
N ARG A 21 12.30 -5.86 -2.34
CA ARG A 21 13.68 -5.47 -2.09
C ARG A 21 14.57 -5.94 -3.24
N GLY A 22 15.37 -5.02 -3.79
CA GLY A 22 16.30 -5.36 -4.89
C GLY A 22 15.64 -5.95 -6.12
N GLY A 23 14.41 -5.54 -6.44
CA GLY A 23 13.65 -6.09 -7.58
C GLY A 23 12.99 -7.46 -7.30
N GLN A 24 13.08 -7.95 -6.07
CA GLN A 24 12.43 -9.21 -5.69
C GLN A 24 11.22 -8.94 -4.80
N TYR A 25 10.11 -9.52 -5.15
CA TYR A 25 8.93 -9.66 -4.29
C TYR A 25 9.09 -10.91 -3.43
N ARG A 26 8.75 -10.79 -2.16
CA ARG A 26 8.66 -11.92 -1.22
C ARG A 26 7.37 -11.77 -0.43
N ASP A 27 6.68 -12.87 -0.24
CA ASP A 27 5.65 -13.01 0.76
C ASP A 27 6.01 -14.17 1.71
N GLU A 28 5.54 -14.07 2.93
CA GLU A 28 5.68 -15.11 3.97
C GLU A 28 4.30 -15.74 4.17
N LEU A 29 3.92 -16.63 3.25
CA LEU A 29 2.70 -17.40 3.40
C LEU A 29 2.94 -18.62 4.32
N PRO A 30 1.93 -19.07 5.09
CA PRO A 30 2.06 -20.23 5.98
C PRO A 30 2.48 -21.52 5.27
N GLU A 31 2.21 -21.63 3.98
CA GLU A 31 2.49 -22.81 3.15
C GLU A 31 3.83 -22.73 2.39
N GLY A 32 4.68 -21.78 2.74
CA GLY A 32 5.93 -21.50 2.05
C GLY A 32 5.87 -20.18 1.29
N GLY A 33 6.84 -19.31 1.54
CA GLY A 33 6.91 -18.00 0.93
C GLY A 33 7.11 -18.05 -0.57
N ARG A 34 6.41 -17.20 -1.29
CA ARG A 34 6.59 -17.01 -2.73
C ARG A 34 7.64 -15.94 -2.99
N THR A 35 8.56 -16.23 -3.87
CA THR A 35 9.54 -15.24 -4.34
C THR A 35 9.40 -15.06 -5.83
N GLU A 36 9.13 -13.83 -6.24
CA GLU A 36 9.11 -13.45 -7.65
C GLU A 36 10.17 -12.37 -7.92
N THR A 37 10.81 -12.46 -9.05
CA THR A 37 11.78 -11.46 -9.52
C THR A 37 11.12 -10.65 -10.63
N PHE A 38 10.95 -9.35 -10.38
CA PHE A 38 10.37 -8.42 -11.36
C PHE A 38 11.40 -7.81 -12.33
N GLY A 39 12.59 -8.39 -12.37
CA GLY A 39 13.71 -7.84 -13.15
C GLY A 39 14.47 -6.73 -12.39
N THR A 40 15.46 -6.20 -13.04
CA THR A 40 16.24 -5.06 -12.52
C THR A 40 15.60 -3.76 -12.93
N SER A 41 15.34 -2.87 -11.97
CA SER A 41 14.94 -1.50 -12.30
C SER A 41 16.09 -0.80 -13.05
N PRO A 42 15.82 -0.18 -14.21
CA PRO A 42 16.82 0.62 -14.91
C PRO A 42 17.20 1.90 -14.13
N TYR A 43 16.41 2.24 -13.11
CA TYR A 43 16.63 3.44 -12.30
C TYR A 43 17.20 3.07 -10.94
N ARG A 44 18.24 3.79 -10.54
CA ARG A 44 18.73 3.83 -9.16
C ARG A 44 18.32 5.17 -8.55
N LEU A 45 17.76 5.11 -7.36
CA LEU A 45 17.55 6.33 -6.59
C LEU A 45 18.89 6.76 -6.01
N ASP A 46 19.23 8.04 -6.13
CA ASP A 46 20.44 8.63 -5.54
C ASP A 46 20.41 8.53 -4.01
N ARG A 47 19.22 8.51 -3.43
CA ARG A 47 18.99 8.34 -2.00
C ARG A 47 18.20 7.05 -1.73
N ALA A 48 18.68 6.26 -0.79
CA ALA A 48 18.02 5.01 -0.40
C ALA A 48 16.65 5.25 0.27
N ASP A 49 16.46 6.39 0.92
CA ASP A 49 15.25 6.74 1.67
C ASP A 49 14.80 8.19 1.40
N PRO A 50 14.35 8.50 0.17
CA PRO A 50 13.89 9.83 -0.17
C PRO A 50 12.57 10.16 0.55
N PRO A 51 12.26 11.44 0.79
CA PRO A 51 10.93 11.86 1.18
C PRO A 51 9.88 11.42 0.14
N VAL A 52 8.72 10.98 0.61
CA VAL A 52 7.62 10.52 -0.26
C VAL A 52 6.33 11.22 0.12
N ALA A 53 5.68 11.81 -0.86
CA ALA A 53 4.31 12.29 -0.75
C ALA A 53 3.37 11.31 -1.47
N VAL A 54 2.38 10.80 -0.77
CA VAL A 54 1.36 9.91 -1.32
C VAL A 54 0.09 10.72 -1.54
N VAL A 55 -0.45 10.72 -2.74
CA VAL A 55 -1.70 11.42 -3.05
C VAL A 55 -2.81 10.40 -3.22
N THR A 56 -3.92 10.61 -2.52
CA THR A 56 -5.10 9.74 -2.56
C THR A 56 -6.37 10.54 -2.77
N ASP A 57 -7.37 9.88 -3.33
CA ASP A 57 -8.73 10.40 -3.50
C ASP A 57 -9.75 9.25 -3.39
N ASP A 58 -11.02 9.55 -3.59
CA ASP A 58 -12.14 8.60 -3.54
C ASP A 58 -12.11 7.55 -4.67
N GLY A 59 -11.35 7.79 -5.74
CA GLY A 59 -11.06 6.81 -6.78
C GLY A 59 -9.91 5.86 -6.44
N THR A 60 -9.15 6.13 -5.37
CA THR A 60 -8.08 5.24 -4.90
C THR A 60 -8.70 4.02 -4.23
N ALA A 61 -8.59 2.85 -4.85
CA ALA A 61 -9.28 1.64 -4.41
C ALA A 61 -8.39 0.38 -4.50
N SER A 62 -8.65 -0.62 -3.65
CA SER A 62 -8.08 -1.98 -3.70
C SER A 62 -6.54 -1.96 -3.80
N ALA A 63 -5.94 -2.43 -4.89
CA ALA A 63 -4.49 -2.45 -5.08
C ALA A 63 -3.82 -1.08 -4.93
N ALA A 64 -4.52 0.02 -5.26
CA ALA A 64 -4.03 1.37 -5.02
C ALA A 64 -4.02 1.70 -3.51
N GLU A 65 -5.00 1.20 -2.74
CA GLU A 65 -4.99 1.33 -1.28
C GLU A 65 -3.87 0.50 -0.66
N ALA A 66 -3.64 -0.74 -1.13
CA ALA A 66 -2.51 -1.57 -0.71
C ALA A 66 -1.17 -0.84 -0.96
N THR A 67 -1.05 -0.16 -2.10
CA THR A 67 0.11 0.68 -2.41
C THR A 67 0.25 1.83 -1.41
N ALA A 68 -0.82 2.57 -1.13
CA ALA A 68 -0.81 3.67 -0.15
C ALA A 68 -0.46 3.16 1.26
N ILE A 69 -1.03 2.02 1.68
CA ILE A 69 -0.75 1.35 2.96
C ILE A 69 0.72 0.99 3.07
N SER A 70 1.36 0.55 1.99
CA SER A 70 2.78 0.19 1.99
C SER A 70 3.71 1.35 2.34
N PHE A 71 3.23 2.59 2.25
CA PHE A 71 3.94 3.80 2.66
C PHE A 71 3.60 4.25 4.08
N ARG A 72 2.57 3.70 4.72
CA ARG A 72 2.21 4.02 6.11
C ARG A 72 3.32 3.58 7.06
N GLY A 73 3.57 4.39 8.09
CA GLY A 73 4.62 4.13 9.07
C GLY A 73 6.05 4.24 8.52
N ARG A 74 6.25 4.68 7.26
CA ARG A 74 7.57 4.95 6.70
C ARG A 74 8.04 6.35 7.13
N PRO A 75 9.29 6.51 7.62
CA PRO A 75 9.87 7.83 7.87
C PRO A 75 9.82 8.74 6.63
N HIS A 76 9.77 10.04 6.84
CA HIS A 76 9.78 11.04 5.78
C HIS A 76 8.70 10.80 4.69
N THR A 77 7.53 10.35 5.14
CA THR A 77 6.39 10.08 4.27
C THR A 77 5.15 10.78 4.80
N ARG A 78 4.35 11.37 3.92
CA ARG A 78 3.07 12.00 4.26
C ARG A 78 2.08 11.78 3.13
N SER A 79 0.82 11.52 3.48
CA SER A 79 -0.28 11.40 2.52
C SER A 79 -1.14 12.65 2.48
N PHE A 80 -1.66 12.98 1.28
CA PHE A 80 -2.42 14.19 0.96
C PHE A 80 -3.66 13.81 0.15
N GLY A 81 -4.73 14.57 0.27
CA GLY A 81 -5.91 14.39 -0.58
C GLY A 81 -7.21 14.23 0.17
N SER A 82 -8.03 13.31 -0.26
CA SER A 82 -9.26 12.88 0.39
C SER A 82 -9.18 11.39 0.78
N PRO A 83 -10.13 10.92 1.61
CA PRO A 83 -10.22 9.49 1.92
C PRO A 83 -10.39 8.64 0.66
N THR A 84 -9.86 7.42 0.70
CA THR A 84 -9.95 6.44 -0.39
C THR A 84 -11.33 5.79 -0.49
N ALA A 85 -11.52 4.87 -1.44
CA ALA A 85 -12.77 4.14 -1.63
C ALA A 85 -13.15 3.23 -0.43
N GLY A 86 -12.18 2.79 0.38
CA GLY A 86 -12.45 1.98 1.57
C GLY A 86 -12.56 0.48 1.30
N VAL A 87 -11.83 -0.03 0.32
CA VAL A 87 -11.79 -1.46 -0.01
C VAL A 87 -10.36 -2.02 0.04
N PRO A 88 -9.59 -1.78 1.13
CA PRO A 88 -8.22 -2.24 1.28
C PRO A 88 -8.18 -3.73 1.61
N SER A 89 -8.54 -4.57 0.63
CA SER A 89 -8.72 -5.99 0.83
C SER A 89 -8.31 -6.81 -0.40
N GLY A 90 -8.00 -8.08 -0.17
CA GLY A 90 -7.73 -9.06 -1.20
C GLY A 90 -8.87 -10.09 -1.32
N ASN A 91 -9.04 -10.62 -2.53
CA ASN A 91 -10.07 -11.59 -2.87
C ASN A 91 -9.45 -12.95 -3.18
N ILE A 92 -10.16 -14.03 -2.80
CA ILE A 92 -9.88 -15.39 -3.24
C ILE A 92 -10.99 -15.82 -4.21
N THR A 93 -10.58 -16.43 -5.32
CA THR A 93 -11.50 -16.92 -6.34
C THR A 93 -11.61 -18.43 -6.27
N PHE A 94 -12.82 -18.93 -6.20
CA PHE A 94 -13.14 -20.35 -6.22
C PHE A 94 -13.88 -20.71 -7.51
N PRO A 95 -13.36 -21.62 -8.37
CA PRO A 95 -14.10 -22.10 -9.53
C PRO A 95 -15.24 -23.00 -9.06
N LEU A 96 -16.42 -22.83 -9.67
CA LEU A 96 -17.60 -23.66 -9.45
C LEU A 96 -17.74 -24.72 -10.53
N SER A 97 -18.53 -25.80 -10.26
CA SER A 97 -18.67 -26.93 -11.17
C SER A 97 -19.38 -26.60 -12.50
N ASP A 98 -20.11 -25.50 -12.55
CA ASP A 98 -20.79 -24.99 -13.74
C ASP A 98 -19.94 -24.03 -14.57
N GLY A 99 -18.68 -23.78 -14.16
CA GLY A 99 -17.76 -22.84 -14.80
C GLY A 99 -17.87 -21.41 -14.28
N ALA A 100 -18.80 -21.11 -13.39
CA ALA A 100 -18.83 -19.81 -12.71
C ALA A 100 -17.69 -19.65 -11.71
N GLN A 101 -17.44 -18.42 -11.29
CA GLN A 101 -16.43 -18.11 -10.28
C GLN A 101 -17.07 -17.45 -9.07
N LEU A 102 -16.79 -17.97 -7.91
CA LEU A 102 -17.14 -17.35 -6.63
C LEU A 102 -15.92 -16.54 -6.13
N VAL A 103 -16.07 -15.23 -6.04
CA VAL A 103 -15.03 -14.31 -5.56
C VAL A 103 -15.41 -13.87 -4.15
N ILE A 104 -14.54 -14.16 -3.18
CA ILE A 104 -14.79 -13.84 -1.77
C ILE A 104 -13.67 -12.93 -1.27
N THR A 105 -14.04 -11.80 -0.66
CA THR A 105 -13.11 -10.96 0.10
C THR A 105 -12.70 -11.70 1.36
N SER A 106 -11.42 -12.03 1.48
CA SER A 106 -10.92 -12.90 2.57
C SER A 106 -9.66 -12.36 3.24
N VAL A 107 -9.07 -11.31 2.68
CA VAL A 107 -7.81 -10.76 3.17
C VAL A 107 -7.96 -9.27 3.43
N ALA A 108 -7.51 -8.80 4.58
CA ALA A 108 -7.37 -7.39 4.90
C ALA A 108 -5.90 -6.98 4.80
N GLU A 109 -5.65 -5.75 4.37
CA GLU A 109 -4.31 -5.18 4.30
C GLU A 109 -3.80 -4.78 5.69
N ALA A 110 -2.48 -4.81 5.86
CA ALA A 110 -1.82 -4.26 7.04
C ALA A 110 -0.57 -3.47 6.64
N ASP A 111 -0.28 -2.42 7.39
CA ASP A 111 0.94 -1.65 7.18
C ASP A 111 2.15 -2.30 7.90
N ARG A 112 3.33 -1.72 7.71
CA ARG A 112 4.60 -2.19 8.31
C ARG A 112 4.63 -2.15 9.83
N THR A 113 3.71 -1.41 10.47
CA THR A 113 3.57 -1.36 11.93
C THR A 113 2.66 -2.45 12.47
N GLY A 114 1.98 -3.18 11.58
CA GLY A 114 0.99 -4.20 11.88
C GLY A 114 -0.42 -3.65 12.10
N HIS A 115 -0.66 -2.36 11.81
CA HIS A 115 -2.00 -1.80 11.84
C HIS A 115 -2.82 -2.39 10.69
N ARG A 116 -3.98 -2.96 11.01
CA ARG A 116 -4.90 -3.60 10.05
C ARG A 116 -5.89 -2.57 9.51
N TYR A 117 -6.12 -2.63 8.22
CA TYR A 117 -7.12 -1.85 7.49
C TYR A 117 -8.27 -2.77 7.11
N ASN A 118 -9.43 -2.54 7.70
CA ASN A 118 -10.59 -3.38 7.42
C ASN A 118 -11.29 -2.91 6.14
N PRO A 119 -11.99 -3.84 5.42
CA PRO A 119 -12.95 -3.47 4.41
C PRO A 119 -13.98 -2.45 4.95
N ASP A 120 -14.51 -1.60 4.08
CA ASP A 120 -15.41 -0.49 4.39
C ASP A 120 -14.82 0.61 5.29
N SER A 121 -13.48 0.67 5.36
CA SER A 121 -12.76 1.70 6.11
C SER A 121 -11.85 2.51 5.20
N PRO A 122 -12.33 3.63 4.63
CA PRO A 122 -11.51 4.50 3.81
C PRO A 122 -10.24 4.96 4.52
N LEU A 123 -9.12 4.96 3.80
CA LEU A 123 -7.85 5.48 4.31
C LEU A 123 -7.91 6.99 4.33
N ALA A 124 -7.94 7.59 5.50
CA ALA A 124 -7.82 9.03 5.63
C ALA A 124 -6.37 9.48 5.34
N PRO A 125 -6.15 10.53 4.54
CA PRO A 125 -4.82 11.11 4.35
C PRO A 125 -4.33 11.80 5.63
N ASP A 126 -3.00 11.88 5.81
CA ASP A 126 -2.41 12.61 6.94
C ASP A 126 -2.72 14.12 6.86
N GLN A 127 -2.83 14.63 5.65
CA GLN A 127 -3.19 16.00 5.38
C GLN A 127 -4.35 16.07 4.37
N PRO A 128 -5.59 16.21 4.85
CA PRO A 128 -6.73 16.42 3.98
C PRO A 128 -6.59 17.70 3.16
N THR A 129 -6.99 17.65 1.90
CA THR A 129 -6.97 18.80 0.99
C THR A 129 -8.31 18.95 0.27
N ARG A 130 -8.57 20.15 -0.24
CA ARG A 130 -9.70 20.34 -1.14
C ARG A 130 -9.47 19.59 -2.47
N PRO A 131 -10.52 19.16 -3.18
CA PRO A 131 -10.40 18.55 -4.48
C PRO A 131 -9.49 19.36 -5.42
N GLY A 132 -8.62 18.67 -6.16
CA GLY A 132 -7.66 19.28 -7.07
C GLY A 132 -6.48 20.02 -6.42
N ARG A 133 -6.33 19.98 -5.09
CA ARG A 133 -5.22 20.65 -4.40
C ARG A 133 -4.18 19.72 -3.79
N ALA A 134 -4.42 18.42 -3.82
CA ALA A 134 -3.56 17.44 -3.18
C ALA A 134 -2.13 17.44 -3.74
N GLU A 135 -1.98 17.45 -5.06
CA GLU A 135 -0.67 17.47 -5.70
C GLU A 135 0.12 18.73 -5.37
N ALA A 136 -0.51 19.91 -5.40
CA ALA A 136 0.15 21.17 -5.07
C ALA A 136 0.62 21.19 -3.60
N ALA A 137 -0.22 20.69 -2.67
CA ALA A 137 0.15 20.57 -1.27
C ALA A 137 1.30 19.58 -1.05
N ALA A 138 1.26 18.45 -1.74
CA ALA A 138 2.31 17.43 -1.71
C ALA A 138 3.66 18.00 -2.22
N ARG A 139 3.66 18.72 -3.34
CA ARG A 139 4.86 19.38 -3.89
C ARG A 139 5.42 20.43 -2.92
N THR A 140 4.56 21.26 -2.34
CA THR A 140 4.97 22.27 -1.35
C THR A 140 5.61 21.60 -0.13
N TRP A 141 5.05 20.51 0.35
CA TRP A 141 5.62 19.76 1.47
C TRP A 141 6.97 19.13 1.09
N LEU A 142 7.11 18.54 -0.09
CA LEU A 142 8.37 17.94 -0.56
C LEU A 142 9.49 19.00 -0.67
N GLN A 143 9.19 20.20 -1.16
CA GLN A 143 10.16 21.30 -1.26
C GLN A 143 10.73 21.74 0.10
N GLN A 144 10.05 21.41 1.20
CA GLN A 144 10.50 21.71 2.56
C GLN A 144 11.32 20.56 3.18
N GLN A 145 11.43 19.42 2.48
CA GLN A 145 12.14 18.26 3.01
C GLN A 145 13.65 18.34 2.70
N PRO A 146 14.51 17.90 3.64
CA PRO A 146 15.95 17.86 3.41
C PRO A 146 16.29 17.07 2.14
N GLY A 147 17.07 17.68 1.25
CA GLY A 147 17.51 17.09 -0.01
C GLY A 147 16.47 17.06 -1.13
N CYS A 148 15.33 17.76 -0.95
CA CYS A 148 14.39 18.09 -2.04
C CYS A 148 14.44 19.59 -2.38
N VAL A 149 15.25 20.37 -1.68
CA VAL A 149 15.51 21.79 -2.00
C VAL A 149 16.48 21.80 -3.18
N PRO A 150 16.19 22.48 -4.29
CA PRO A 150 17.18 22.68 -5.34
C PRO A 150 18.43 23.32 -4.72
N GLU A 151 19.60 22.76 -4.95
CA GLU A 151 20.85 23.45 -4.69
C GLU A 151 20.87 24.66 -5.63
N GLY A 152 20.84 25.87 -5.04
CA GLY A 152 20.82 27.14 -5.75
C GLY A 152 22.12 27.42 -6.48
#